data_2e15a294940d6e9162d19f70bfd5309b
#
_entry.id   2e15a294940d6e9162d19f70bfd5309b
#
_cell.length_a   1.000
_cell.length_b   1.000
_cell.length_c   1.000
_cell.angle_alpha   90.00
_cell.angle_beta   90.00
_cell.angle_gamma   90.00
#
_symmetry.space_group_name_H-M   'P 1'
#
loop_
_entity.id
_entity.type
_entity.pdbx_description
1 polymer ?
#
loop_
_entity_poly.entity_id
_entity_poly.type
_entity_poly.pdbx_seq_one_letter_code
_entity_poly.pdbx_strand_id
1 'polypeptide(L)'
;MVINLDNKGIRSIYKKYNFFYIDLWGVVHNGIKLNKNAINTLSKFHEMNKQYVLLTNAPRPNTTVKTFLKNLGMQNKMLKKVYTSGEAALIFLKKKYKNKKFFHIGPPRDFDLFLKFKKNYTKNLNDADFILCTGLFEKYE
;
A
#
# COMPACT_ATOMS: atom_id res chain seq x y z
N MET A 1 2.72 -9.02 -29.42
CA MET A 1 1.43 -8.31 -29.64
C MET A 1 0.94 -7.80 -28.28
N VAL A 2 0.75 -6.50 -28.15
CA VAL A 2 0.17 -5.87 -26.94
C VAL A 2 -1.34 -6.14 -26.95
N ILE A 3 -1.87 -6.69 -25.85
CA ILE A 3 -3.32 -6.93 -25.71
C ILE A 3 -3.94 -5.70 -25.09
N ASN A 4 -4.83 -5.03 -25.82
CA ASN A 4 -5.64 -3.96 -25.26
C ASN A 4 -6.76 -4.56 -24.42
N LEU A 5 -6.83 -4.17 -23.13
CA LEU A 5 -7.81 -4.65 -22.17
C LEU A 5 -9.08 -3.79 -22.08
N ASP A 6 -9.15 -2.65 -22.76
CA ASP A 6 -10.23 -1.66 -22.63
C ASP A 6 -11.62 -2.26 -22.94
N ASN A 7 -11.70 -3.12 -23.96
CA ASN A 7 -12.99 -3.70 -24.38
C ASN A 7 -13.35 -4.99 -23.65
N LYS A 8 -12.37 -5.85 -23.35
CA LYS A 8 -12.60 -7.19 -22.80
C LYS A 8 -12.20 -7.31 -21.32
N GLY A 9 -11.51 -6.31 -20.81
CA GLY A 9 -10.99 -6.32 -19.46
C GLY A 9 -10.07 -7.51 -19.20
N ILE A 10 -9.82 -7.79 -17.93
CA ILE A 10 -8.95 -8.89 -17.49
C ILE A 10 -9.45 -10.28 -17.92
N ARG A 11 -10.73 -10.40 -18.35
CA ARG A 11 -11.30 -11.67 -18.84
C ARG A 11 -10.56 -12.25 -20.01
N SER A 12 -9.88 -11.45 -20.82
CA SER A 12 -9.12 -11.91 -21.99
C SER A 12 -7.80 -12.57 -21.63
N ILE A 13 -7.27 -12.32 -20.43
CA ILE A 13 -5.91 -12.76 -20.08
C ILE A 13 -5.82 -13.58 -18.78
N TYR A 14 -6.84 -13.57 -17.91
CA TYR A 14 -6.73 -14.17 -16.57
C TYR A 14 -6.35 -15.65 -16.57
N LYS A 15 -6.71 -16.39 -17.62
CA LYS A 15 -6.35 -17.82 -17.77
C LYS A 15 -4.85 -18.04 -17.97
N LYS A 16 -4.13 -17.03 -18.52
CA LYS A 16 -2.70 -17.11 -18.83
C LYS A 16 -1.82 -16.89 -17.59
N TYR A 17 -2.39 -16.35 -16.49
CA TYR A 17 -1.63 -15.99 -15.31
C TYR A 17 -2.24 -16.62 -14.06
N ASN A 18 -1.38 -17.01 -13.13
CA ASN A 18 -1.79 -17.58 -11.84
C ASN A 18 -1.63 -16.60 -10.69
N PHE A 19 -0.87 -15.52 -10.90
CA PHE A 19 -0.58 -14.51 -9.89
C PHE A 19 -0.76 -13.10 -10.46
N PHE A 20 -1.35 -12.19 -9.65
CA PHE A 20 -1.66 -10.81 -10.03
C PHE A 20 -1.18 -9.82 -8.99
N TYR A 21 -0.49 -8.78 -9.43
CA TYR A 21 -0.26 -7.58 -8.64
C TYR A 21 -1.30 -6.54 -9.04
N ILE A 22 -2.04 -6.00 -8.07
CA ILE A 22 -3.17 -5.12 -8.31
C ILE A 22 -2.99 -3.88 -7.46
N ASP A 23 -2.97 -2.71 -8.08
CA ASP A 23 -2.90 -1.44 -7.40
C ASP A 23 -4.21 -1.14 -6.65
N LEU A 24 -4.13 -0.30 -5.61
CA LEU A 24 -5.27 0.09 -4.79
C LEU A 24 -5.89 1.39 -5.25
N TRP A 25 -5.12 2.48 -5.25
CA TRP A 25 -5.63 3.80 -5.56
C TRP A 25 -6.01 3.92 -7.04
N GLY A 26 -7.22 4.45 -7.31
CA GLY A 26 -7.74 4.57 -8.69
C GLY A 26 -8.20 3.24 -9.32
N VAL A 27 -7.79 2.09 -8.78
CA VAL A 27 -8.16 0.77 -9.28
C VAL A 27 -9.20 0.11 -8.38
N VAL A 28 -8.86 -0.16 -7.12
CA VAL A 28 -9.74 -0.83 -6.15
C VAL A 28 -10.62 0.16 -5.40
N HIS A 29 -10.14 1.37 -5.14
CA HIS A 29 -10.88 2.46 -4.51
C HIS A 29 -10.43 3.84 -5.02
N ASN A 30 -11.27 4.85 -4.79
CA ASN A 30 -10.99 6.25 -5.11
C ASN A 30 -10.82 7.13 -3.86
N GLY A 31 -10.55 6.55 -2.70
CA GLY A 31 -10.46 7.26 -1.43
C GLY A 31 -11.79 7.39 -0.68
N ILE A 32 -12.93 7.33 -1.37
CA ILE A 32 -14.28 7.52 -0.80
C ILE A 32 -15.06 6.21 -0.80
N LYS A 33 -14.93 5.41 -1.84
CA LYS A 33 -15.67 4.16 -2.03
C LYS A 33 -14.85 3.12 -2.78
N LEU A 34 -15.21 1.86 -2.59
CA LEU A 34 -14.67 0.74 -3.36
C LEU A 34 -15.24 0.71 -4.78
N ASN A 35 -14.42 0.35 -5.76
CA ASN A 35 -14.85 0.08 -7.12
C ASN A 35 -15.55 -1.28 -7.18
N LYS A 36 -16.85 -1.29 -7.44
CA LYS A 36 -17.66 -2.52 -7.50
C LYS A 36 -17.09 -3.55 -8.48
N ASN A 37 -16.64 -3.13 -9.67
CA ASN A 37 -16.10 -4.04 -10.68
C ASN A 37 -14.79 -4.67 -10.23
N ALA A 38 -13.91 -3.90 -9.57
CA ALA A 38 -12.68 -4.44 -9.00
C ALA A 38 -12.98 -5.45 -7.89
N ILE A 39 -13.88 -5.15 -6.97
CA ILE A 39 -14.27 -6.08 -5.90
C ILE A 39 -14.88 -7.36 -6.45
N ASN A 40 -15.76 -7.28 -7.45
CA ASN A 40 -16.31 -8.45 -8.13
C ASN A 40 -15.21 -9.29 -8.80
N THR A 41 -14.21 -8.65 -9.40
CA THR A 41 -13.07 -9.35 -10.01
C THR A 41 -12.24 -10.07 -8.96
N LEU A 42 -11.95 -9.42 -7.81
CA LEU A 42 -11.23 -10.05 -6.69
C LEU A 42 -11.99 -11.24 -6.11
N SER A 43 -13.34 -11.16 -6.01
CA SER A 43 -14.17 -12.27 -5.57
C SER A 43 -14.06 -13.46 -6.53
N LYS A 44 -14.14 -13.21 -7.84
CA LYS A 44 -13.97 -14.24 -8.86
C LYS A 44 -12.57 -14.86 -8.85
N PHE A 45 -11.52 -14.07 -8.61
CA PHE A 45 -10.17 -14.60 -8.44
C PHE A 45 -10.09 -15.57 -7.27
N HIS A 46 -10.76 -15.23 -6.17
CA HIS A 46 -10.84 -16.10 -5.00
C HIS A 46 -11.56 -17.45 -5.33
N GLU A 47 -12.71 -17.37 -6.01
CA GLU A 47 -13.48 -18.55 -6.45
C GLU A 47 -12.68 -19.46 -7.40
N MET A 48 -11.86 -18.86 -8.26
CA MET A 48 -11.01 -19.56 -9.21
C MET A 48 -9.62 -19.95 -8.68
N ASN A 49 -9.37 -19.80 -7.37
CA ASN A 49 -8.08 -20.04 -6.72
C ASN A 49 -6.91 -19.26 -7.34
N LYS A 50 -7.16 -18.10 -7.95
CA LYS A 50 -6.12 -17.22 -8.45
C LYS A 50 -5.44 -16.49 -7.30
N GLN A 51 -4.12 -16.41 -7.34
CA GLN A 51 -3.35 -15.68 -6.34
C GLN A 51 -3.24 -14.21 -6.72
N TYR A 52 -3.33 -13.31 -5.74
CA TYR A 52 -3.09 -11.90 -5.95
C TYR A 52 -2.56 -11.20 -4.70
N VAL A 53 -1.89 -10.08 -4.91
CA VAL A 53 -1.51 -9.13 -3.86
C VAL A 53 -2.03 -7.75 -4.25
N LEU A 54 -2.66 -7.08 -3.30
CA LEU A 54 -3.07 -5.68 -3.41
C LEU A 54 -1.87 -4.82 -3.01
N LEU A 55 -1.19 -4.25 -3.98
CA LEU A 55 -0.03 -3.39 -3.78
C LEU A 55 -0.44 -1.92 -3.75
N THR A 56 0.25 -1.14 -2.95
CA THR A 56 0.10 0.31 -2.94
C THR A 56 1.42 1.00 -2.61
N ASN A 57 1.66 2.15 -3.21
CA ASN A 57 2.76 3.04 -2.88
C ASN A 57 2.51 3.86 -1.60
N ALA A 58 1.40 3.64 -0.89
CA ALA A 58 1.12 4.33 0.37
C ALA A 58 2.28 4.15 1.37
N PRO A 59 2.86 5.25 1.89
CA PRO A 59 3.97 5.18 2.86
C PRO A 59 3.46 4.91 4.27
N ARG A 60 2.54 3.95 4.41
CA ARG A 60 1.84 3.60 5.66
C ARG A 60 1.94 2.11 5.96
N PRO A 61 1.89 1.68 7.24
CA PRO A 61 1.87 0.27 7.58
C PRO A 61 0.68 -0.46 6.94
N ASN A 62 0.85 -1.76 6.66
CA ASN A 62 -0.25 -2.61 6.17
C ASN A 62 -1.50 -2.51 7.05
N THR A 63 -1.34 -2.42 8.36
CA THR A 63 -2.45 -2.32 9.33
C THR A 63 -3.31 -1.08 9.10
N THR A 64 -2.70 0.07 8.86
CA THR A 64 -3.41 1.33 8.62
C THR A 64 -4.22 1.26 7.33
N VAL A 65 -3.62 0.78 6.23
CA VAL A 65 -4.31 0.63 4.95
C VAL A 65 -5.43 -0.41 5.03
N LYS A 66 -5.21 -1.53 5.72
CA LYS A 66 -6.26 -2.54 5.95
C LYS A 66 -7.46 -1.98 6.72
N THR A 67 -7.20 -1.18 7.76
CA THR A 67 -8.27 -0.51 8.53
C THR A 67 -9.07 0.44 7.65
N PHE A 68 -8.39 1.26 6.85
CA PHE A 68 -9.03 2.15 5.89
C PHE A 68 -9.92 1.39 4.90
N LEU A 69 -9.40 0.34 4.26
CA LEU A 69 -10.16 -0.47 3.29
C LEU A 69 -11.35 -1.20 3.96
N LYS A 70 -11.19 -1.65 5.20
CA LYS A 70 -12.29 -2.25 5.99
C LYS A 70 -13.40 -1.24 6.22
N ASN A 71 -13.07 0.00 6.55
CA ASN A 71 -14.05 1.07 6.74
C ASN A 71 -14.79 1.42 5.44
N LEU A 72 -14.17 1.21 4.27
CA LEU A 72 -14.83 1.30 2.97
C LEU A 72 -15.70 0.08 2.63
N GLY A 73 -15.74 -0.94 3.50
CA GLY A 73 -16.56 -2.15 3.32
C GLY A 73 -15.82 -3.34 2.65
N MET A 74 -14.49 -3.31 2.56
CA MET A 74 -13.75 -4.44 2.00
C MET A 74 -13.80 -5.68 2.92
N GLN A 75 -14.05 -6.85 2.34
CA GLN A 75 -14.13 -8.11 3.07
C GLN A 75 -12.77 -8.56 3.62
N ASN A 76 -12.76 -9.14 4.82
CA ASN A 76 -11.55 -9.57 5.53
C ASN A 76 -10.66 -10.53 4.71
N LYS A 77 -11.25 -11.40 3.89
CA LYS A 77 -10.48 -12.33 3.02
C LYS A 77 -9.57 -11.59 2.02
N MET A 78 -10.01 -10.42 1.53
CA MET A 78 -9.23 -9.57 0.62
C MET A 78 -8.18 -8.76 1.36
N LEU A 79 -8.48 -8.29 2.58
CA LEU A 79 -7.55 -7.51 3.40
C LEU A 79 -6.25 -8.26 3.74
N LYS A 80 -6.27 -9.60 3.81
CA LYS A 80 -5.06 -10.41 4.03
C LYS A 80 -4.04 -10.28 2.91
N LYS A 81 -4.43 -9.81 1.74
CA LYS A 81 -3.61 -9.70 0.53
C LYS A 81 -2.99 -8.31 0.33
N VAL A 82 -3.20 -7.36 1.24
CA VAL A 82 -2.67 -5.99 1.15
C VAL A 82 -1.20 -5.94 1.54
N TYR A 83 -0.40 -5.29 0.70
CA TYR A 83 1.01 -4.99 0.95
C TYR A 83 1.33 -3.55 0.52
N THR A 84 2.01 -2.80 1.39
CA THR A 84 2.28 -1.36 1.20
C THR A 84 3.77 -1.09 1.08
N SER A 85 4.16 0.02 0.42
CA SER A 85 5.54 0.50 0.43
C SER A 85 6.02 0.83 1.84
N GLY A 86 5.13 1.36 2.69
CA GLY A 86 5.43 1.63 4.10
C GLY A 86 5.79 0.36 4.88
N GLU A 87 5.11 -0.77 4.66
CA GLU A 87 5.48 -2.05 5.30
C GLU A 87 6.86 -2.54 4.83
N ALA A 88 7.14 -2.43 3.53
CA ALA A 88 8.46 -2.77 2.98
C ALA A 88 9.56 -1.91 3.61
N ALA A 89 9.32 -0.60 3.72
CA ALA A 89 10.24 0.33 4.38
C ALA A 89 10.45 -0.03 5.86
N LEU A 90 9.38 -0.35 6.60
CA LEU A 90 9.48 -0.79 8.00
C LEU A 90 10.34 -2.04 8.18
N ILE A 91 10.18 -3.03 7.31
CA ILE A 91 10.99 -4.26 7.33
C ILE A 91 12.46 -3.91 7.09
N PHE A 92 12.74 -3.08 6.09
CA PHE A 92 14.10 -2.64 5.75
C PHE A 92 14.73 -1.85 6.89
N LEU A 93 14.03 -0.86 7.46
CA LEU A 93 14.50 -0.02 8.55
C LEU A 93 14.81 -0.86 9.79
N LYS A 94 13.96 -1.81 10.14
CA LYS A 94 14.21 -2.76 11.26
C LYS A 94 15.50 -3.56 11.06
N LYS A 95 15.75 -3.99 9.83
CA LYS A 95 16.92 -4.82 9.52
C LYS A 95 18.22 -4.03 9.50
N LYS A 96 18.20 -2.83 8.91
CA LYS A 96 19.42 -2.07 8.58
C LYS A 96 19.68 -0.87 9.50
N TYR A 97 18.61 -0.28 10.08
CA TYR A 97 18.69 1.02 10.77
C TYR A 97 18.10 1.00 12.20
N LYS A 98 18.06 -0.17 12.84
CA LYS A 98 17.42 -0.37 14.16
C LYS A 98 17.87 0.63 15.23
N ASN A 99 19.15 1.00 15.25
CA ASN A 99 19.77 1.87 16.26
C ASN A 99 20.15 3.26 15.68
N LYS A 100 19.72 3.58 14.49
CA LYS A 100 20.02 4.83 13.80
C LYS A 100 18.93 5.87 14.02
N LYS A 101 19.32 7.15 14.16
CA LYS A 101 18.38 8.27 14.26
C LYS A 101 17.95 8.74 12.88
N PHE A 102 16.68 9.13 12.73
CA PHE A 102 16.18 9.67 11.48
C PHE A 102 15.49 11.03 11.67
N PHE A 103 15.61 11.87 10.64
CA PHE A 103 14.83 13.07 10.46
C PHE A 103 13.74 12.78 9.44
N HIS A 104 12.49 13.19 9.71
CA HIS A 104 11.35 12.94 8.82
C HIS A 104 11.03 14.15 7.96
N ILE A 105 10.87 13.92 6.65
CA ILE A 105 10.32 14.87 5.68
C ILE A 105 9.04 14.25 5.11
N GLY A 106 7.92 14.93 5.34
CA GLY A 106 6.60 14.47 4.86
C GLY A 106 5.46 14.95 5.74
N PRO A 107 4.21 14.69 5.33
CA PRO A 107 3.04 15.16 6.05
C PRO A 107 2.85 14.43 7.39
N PRO A 108 2.25 15.10 8.39
CA PRO A 108 2.01 14.51 9.72
C PRO A 108 1.18 13.21 9.67
N ARG A 109 0.31 13.05 8.67
CA ARG A 109 -0.50 11.84 8.47
C ARG A 109 0.32 10.57 8.27
N ASP A 110 1.58 10.68 7.83
CA ASP A 110 2.46 9.54 7.60
C ASP A 110 3.25 9.12 8.86
N PHE A 111 3.05 9.84 9.97
CA PHE A 111 3.77 9.56 11.22
C PHE A 111 3.44 8.18 11.82
N ASP A 112 2.33 7.57 11.45
CA ASP A 112 1.96 6.21 11.88
C ASP A 112 2.97 5.15 11.40
N LEU A 113 3.68 5.42 10.30
CA LEU A 113 4.78 4.59 9.81
C LEU A 113 5.87 4.40 10.87
N PHE A 114 6.13 5.43 11.69
CA PHE A 114 7.27 5.47 12.61
C PHE A 114 6.92 5.15 14.05
N LEU A 115 5.69 4.86 14.39
CA LEU A 115 5.28 4.61 15.78
C LEU A 115 6.16 3.58 16.48
N LYS A 116 6.59 2.54 15.76
CA LYS A 116 7.49 1.50 16.28
C LYS A 116 8.95 1.95 16.39
N PHE A 117 9.32 3.09 15.81
CA PHE A 117 10.65 3.68 15.80
C PHE A 117 10.69 5.09 16.40
N LYS A 118 9.64 5.51 17.10
CA LYS A 118 9.54 6.86 17.64
C LYS A 118 10.76 7.28 18.44
N LYS A 119 11.39 6.36 19.17
CA LYS A 119 12.63 6.63 19.92
C LYS A 119 13.83 7.00 19.06
N ASN A 120 13.80 6.66 17.77
CA ASN A 120 14.86 6.95 16.81
C ASN A 120 14.61 8.27 16.03
N TYR A 121 13.46 8.92 16.23
CA TYR A 121 13.14 10.18 15.59
C TYR A 121 13.88 11.34 16.25
N THR A 122 14.45 12.21 15.44
CA THR A 122 15.00 13.49 15.87
C THR A 122 14.38 14.65 15.12
N LYS A 123 14.19 15.79 15.83
CA LYS A 123 13.72 17.05 15.25
C LYS A 123 14.86 17.88 14.66
N ASN A 124 16.10 17.56 15.00
CA ASN A 124 17.28 18.26 14.50
C ASN A 124 17.94 17.43 13.39
N LEU A 125 18.04 18.01 12.21
CA LEU A 125 18.64 17.35 11.05
C LEU A 125 20.11 16.94 11.31
N ASN A 126 20.85 17.77 12.06
CA ASN A 126 22.27 17.50 12.36
C ASN A 126 22.50 16.28 13.28
N ASP A 127 21.45 15.84 14.00
CA ASP A 127 21.51 14.66 14.88
C ASP A 127 21.05 13.38 14.16
N ALA A 128 20.66 13.49 12.90
CA ALA A 128 20.12 12.36 12.13
C ALA A 128 21.23 11.59 11.41
N ASP A 129 21.17 10.27 11.49
CA ASP A 129 21.99 9.38 10.68
C ASP A 129 21.45 9.26 9.23
N PHE A 130 20.15 9.52 9.02
CA PHE A 130 19.51 9.49 7.70
C PHE A 130 18.20 10.29 7.67
N ILE A 131 17.79 10.65 6.45
CA ILE A 131 16.51 11.32 6.18
C ILE A 131 15.51 10.27 5.70
N LEU A 132 14.29 10.31 6.24
CA LEU A 132 13.18 9.48 5.81
C LEU A 132 12.10 10.37 5.19
N CYS A 133 12.01 10.34 3.85
CA CYS A 133 11.01 11.08 3.09
C CYS A 133 9.82 10.17 2.77
N THR A 134 8.59 10.60 3.08
CA THR A 134 7.36 9.82 2.86
C THR A 134 6.44 10.39 1.80
N GLY A 135 6.51 11.69 1.55
CA GLY A 135 5.67 12.33 0.55
C GLY A 135 5.72 13.85 0.60
N LEU A 136 4.91 14.48 -0.23
CA LEU A 136 4.75 15.93 -0.24
C LEU A 136 3.86 16.39 0.92
N PHE A 137 4.02 17.64 1.31
CA PHE A 137 3.09 18.30 2.24
C PHE A 137 1.78 18.63 1.51
N GLU A 138 0.65 18.56 2.22
CA GLU A 138 -0.69 18.73 1.65
C GLU A 138 -0.89 20.01 0.82
N LYS A 139 -0.17 21.08 1.20
CA LYS A 139 -0.21 22.34 0.43
C LYS A 139 0.47 22.27 -0.95
N TYR A 140 1.11 21.15 -1.28
CA TYR A 140 1.80 20.92 -2.56
C TYR A 140 1.23 19.69 -3.31
N GLU A 141 0.17 19.08 -2.78
CA GLU A 141 -0.63 18.06 -3.46
C GLU A 141 -1.79 18.73 -4.22
#